data_20065eabd5c81c8f2c0fe579a8ae02a8
#
_entry.id   20065eabd5c81c8f2c0fe579a8ae02a8
#
_cell.length_a   1.000
_cell.length_b   1.000
_cell.length_c   1.000
_cell.angle_alpha   90.00
_cell.angle_beta   90.00
_cell.angle_gamma   90.00
#
_symmetry.space_group_name_H-M   'P 1'
#
loop_
_entity.id
_entity.type
_entity.pdbx_description
1 polymer ?
#
loop_
_entity_poly.entity_id
_entity_poly.type
_entity_poly.pdbx_seq_one_letter_code
_entity_poly.pdbx_strand_id
1 'polypeptide(L)'
;MMGYINFCSLPYTFRRNGTFYLYFRLPDNRFFKSSLACTEIKRARFLTSRLMFFISLLKLGRIENSQLQTIVRKMRQLTQNDIDDYLLEVQTEIYEEARRTKFEAREESTSGCKPIPVDLAKGFSEFAGEHLDDTLYNGAKPFSNDHITDYFSAQFDVTGMENQLTEASVQYDYFLKQWQDARTAFFSRNLKDYDDIVQSLKPPTLNVPIYITAPMADGSNSENQLTLVEAWNDFVAFTSQKKKWTLKTQKDNEANFEFIKFALGAETRVVSITKRNIIDMLDIAESLPQRNKGKYRNMSFQECLDTDIPEEDLISSRSVNGYLKVCQSFFSGYLTREVDVLTSSPTTNVRYPAKSQSYGSYSRKEMAKLVTHFLSLSGWEKWVFLLLSYTGARRGEIAKLNAEDIKFDDDSQRYFIYIKESKTEAGIRSIPLHRKLVDWGFLGFVESRKTKSQINDLFPEIGYVNRISKTFIQIRDRLKIPPVSFKGNRRVVHSLRHTFITNAQSKVGNVNLIQQVVGHEHSKIGQTQVYTTTFELSALLSVVDSIEWI
;
A
#
# COMPACT_ATOMS: atom_id res chain seq x y z
N MET A 1 -3.01 -26.59 -8.77
CA MET A 1 -4.30 -26.79 -9.45
C MET A 1 -4.53 -25.56 -10.30
N MET A 2 -4.50 -25.74 -11.62
CA MET A 2 -4.70 -24.67 -12.60
C MET A 2 -6.19 -24.26 -12.58
N GLY A 3 -6.46 -23.01 -12.22
CA GLY A 3 -7.77 -22.42 -12.39
C GLY A 3 -7.98 -22.05 -13.85
N TYR A 4 -8.72 -22.86 -14.57
CA TYR A 4 -9.15 -22.60 -15.94
C TYR A 4 -10.00 -21.32 -15.98
N ILE A 5 -9.54 -20.30 -16.70
CA ILE A 5 -10.42 -19.23 -17.19
C ILE A 5 -11.20 -19.86 -18.33
N ASN A 6 -12.39 -20.37 -18.01
CA ASN A 6 -13.34 -20.79 -19.03
C ASN A 6 -13.92 -19.53 -19.66
N PHE A 7 -13.52 -19.22 -20.87
CA PHE A 7 -14.29 -18.33 -21.76
C PHE A 7 -15.68 -18.93 -21.89
N CYS A 8 -16.61 -18.34 -21.13
CA CYS A 8 -18.00 -18.74 -21.25
C CYS A 8 -18.48 -18.35 -22.64
N SER A 9 -19.23 -19.23 -23.30
CA SER A 9 -19.93 -18.99 -24.58
C SER A 9 -20.96 -17.85 -24.53
N LEU A 10 -20.89 -16.98 -23.54
CA LEU A 10 -21.75 -15.82 -23.37
C LEU A 10 -21.04 -14.56 -23.87
N PRO A 11 -21.61 -13.85 -24.85
CA PRO A 11 -21.03 -12.64 -25.40
C PRO A 11 -20.85 -11.57 -24.28
N TYR A 12 -19.72 -10.88 -24.31
CA TYR A 12 -19.41 -9.80 -23.37
C TYR A 12 -19.30 -10.19 -21.89
N THR A 13 -19.04 -11.47 -21.58
CA THR A 13 -18.90 -11.91 -20.20
C THR A 13 -17.63 -12.71 -19.97
N PHE A 14 -17.09 -12.60 -18.76
CA PHE A 14 -16.06 -13.50 -18.25
C PHE A 14 -16.43 -13.95 -16.82
N ARG A 15 -15.83 -15.05 -16.38
CA ARG A 15 -16.04 -15.60 -15.04
C ARG A 15 -14.77 -15.49 -14.22
N ARG A 16 -14.88 -14.91 -13.01
CA ARG A 16 -13.78 -14.80 -12.06
C ARG A 16 -14.27 -15.24 -10.67
N ASN A 17 -13.50 -16.11 -10.00
CA ASN A 17 -13.87 -16.66 -8.68
C ASN A 17 -15.33 -17.17 -8.59
N GLY A 18 -15.80 -17.82 -9.65
CA GLY A 18 -17.17 -18.31 -9.71
C GLY A 18 -18.22 -17.30 -10.16
N THR A 19 -17.96 -15.99 -10.07
CA THR A 19 -18.91 -14.93 -10.42
C THR A 19 -18.77 -14.50 -11.87
N PHE A 20 -19.90 -14.21 -12.53
CA PHE A 20 -19.93 -13.68 -13.89
C PHE A 20 -19.87 -12.15 -13.88
N TYR A 21 -19.11 -11.60 -14.84
CA TYR A 21 -18.93 -10.16 -15.05
C TYR A 21 -19.29 -9.81 -16.48
N LEU A 22 -19.96 -8.67 -16.67
CA LEU A 22 -20.09 -8.03 -17.95
C LEU A 22 -18.79 -7.29 -18.29
N TYR A 23 -18.24 -7.56 -19.48
CA TYR A 23 -16.97 -6.97 -19.89
C TYR A 23 -16.93 -6.77 -21.40
N PHE A 24 -16.77 -5.53 -21.85
CA PHE A 24 -16.69 -5.22 -23.28
C PHE A 24 -16.05 -3.84 -23.51
N ARG A 25 -15.52 -3.64 -24.71
CA ARG A 25 -14.86 -2.40 -25.14
C ARG A 25 -15.90 -1.35 -25.53
N LEU A 26 -15.68 -0.12 -25.06
CA LEU A 26 -16.45 1.07 -25.41
C LEU A 26 -15.89 1.73 -26.68
N PRO A 27 -16.66 2.59 -27.38
CA PRO A 27 -16.19 3.29 -28.57
C PRO A 27 -15.00 4.21 -28.32
N ASP A 28 -14.86 4.72 -27.11
CA ASP A 28 -13.75 5.57 -26.64
C ASP A 28 -12.52 4.78 -26.19
N ASN A 29 -12.46 3.50 -26.53
CA ASN A 29 -11.42 2.55 -26.15
C ASN A 29 -11.31 2.21 -24.66
N ARG A 30 -12.19 2.69 -23.81
CA ARG A 30 -12.32 2.22 -22.42
C ARG A 30 -13.08 0.91 -22.35
N PHE A 31 -12.93 0.18 -21.23
CA PHE A 31 -13.70 -1.03 -20.98
C PHE A 31 -14.84 -0.77 -20.02
N PHE A 32 -16.00 -1.30 -20.37
CA PHE A 32 -17.09 -1.45 -19.43
C PHE A 32 -16.88 -2.77 -18.67
N LYS A 33 -16.90 -2.71 -17.35
CA LYS A 33 -16.87 -3.89 -16.49
C LYS A 33 -17.90 -3.70 -15.37
N SER A 34 -18.76 -4.69 -15.18
CA SER A 34 -19.73 -4.71 -14.08
C SER A 34 -20.01 -6.14 -13.65
N SER A 35 -20.05 -6.39 -12.35
CA SER A 35 -20.46 -7.69 -11.82
C SER A 35 -21.94 -7.95 -12.16
N LEU A 36 -22.25 -9.17 -12.59
CA LEU A 36 -23.62 -9.65 -12.71
C LEU A 36 -24.15 -10.27 -11.41
N ALA A 37 -23.29 -10.32 -10.39
CA ALA A 37 -23.56 -10.89 -9.06
C ALA A 37 -24.25 -12.27 -9.11
N CYS A 38 -23.89 -13.10 -10.08
CA CYS A 38 -24.41 -14.44 -10.17
C CYS A 38 -23.27 -15.43 -10.47
N THR A 39 -23.42 -16.63 -9.92
CA THR A 39 -22.49 -17.75 -10.10
C THR A 39 -23.02 -18.79 -11.09
N GLU A 40 -24.30 -18.71 -11.40
CA GLU A 40 -24.98 -19.63 -12.30
C GLU A 40 -24.99 -19.14 -13.75
N ILE A 41 -24.57 -19.98 -14.67
CA ILE A 41 -24.50 -19.66 -16.11
C ILE A 41 -25.88 -19.33 -16.72
N LYS A 42 -26.96 -19.98 -16.24
CA LYS A 42 -28.32 -19.72 -16.71
C LYS A 42 -28.73 -18.27 -16.39
N ARG A 43 -28.47 -17.81 -15.17
CA ARG A 43 -28.77 -16.45 -14.73
C ARG A 43 -27.90 -15.43 -15.43
N ALA A 44 -26.58 -15.70 -15.57
CA ALA A 44 -25.68 -14.85 -16.34
C ALA A 44 -26.16 -14.66 -17.79
N ARG A 45 -26.59 -15.73 -18.43
CA ARG A 45 -27.17 -15.70 -19.79
C ARG A 45 -28.42 -14.86 -19.86
N PHE A 46 -29.34 -15.04 -18.92
CA PHE A 46 -30.57 -14.25 -18.83
C PHE A 46 -30.28 -12.75 -18.67
N LEU A 47 -29.45 -12.37 -17.72
CA LEU A 47 -29.06 -10.97 -17.49
C LEU A 47 -28.33 -10.38 -18.71
N THR A 48 -27.39 -11.10 -19.29
CA THR A 48 -26.65 -10.64 -20.47
C THR A 48 -27.55 -10.44 -21.67
N SER A 49 -28.50 -11.37 -21.94
CA SER A 49 -29.44 -11.23 -23.06
C SER A 49 -30.31 -9.97 -22.94
N ARG A 50 -30.79 -9.64 -21.75
CA ARG A 50 -31.57 -8.42 -21.50
C ARG A 50 -30.73 -7.16 -21.59
N LEU A 51 -29.43 -7.23 -21.26
CA LEU A 51 -28.52 -6.10 -21.33
C LEU A 51 -28.00 -5.82 -22.74
N MET A 52 -28.10 -6.77 -23.68
CA MET A 52 -27.60 -6.62 -25.06
C MET A 52 -28.11 -5.38 -25.76
N PHE A 53 -29.40 -5.06 -25.59
CA PHE A 53 -30.01 -3.85 -26.14
C PHE A 53 -29.33 -2.58 -25.61
N PHE A 54 -29.13 -2.48 -24.31
CA PHE A 54 -28.49 -1.32 -23.66
C PHE A 54 -26.99 -1.23 -23.97
N ILE A 55 -26.32 -2.37 -24.12
CA ILE A 55 -24.92 -2.43 -24.59
C ILE A 55 -24.83 -1.85 -26.01
N SER A 56 -25.78 -2.17 -26.87
CA SER A 56 -25.83 -1.63 -28.21
C SER A 56 -26.10 -0.12 -28.22
N LEU A 57 -27.00 0.38 -27.37
CA LEU A 57 -27.25 1.83 -27.21
C LEU A 57 -26.01 2.57 -26.70
N LEU A 58 -25.27 1.98 -25.75
CA LEU A 58 -24.03 2.57 -25.25
C LEU A 58 -22.96 2.65 -26.35
N LYS A 59 -22.80 1.57 -27.14
CA LYS A 59 -21.85 1.56 -28.27
C LYS A 59 -22.21 2.57 -29.37
N LEU A 60 -23.49 2.90 -29.51
CA LEU A 60 -23.98 3.93 -30.43
C LEU A 60 -23.93 5.35 -29.83
N GLY A 61 -23.43 5.51 -28.61
CA GLY A 61 -23.37 6.81 -27.91
C GLY A 61 -24.74 7.39 -27.54
N ARG A 62 -25.80 6.54 -27.50
CA ARG A 62 -27.18 6.98 -27.17
C ARG A 62 -27.49 6.92 -25.68
N ILE A 63 -26.66 6.26 -24.89
CA ILE A 63 -26.69 6.26 -23.43
C ILE A 63 -25.26 6.37 -22.91
N GLU A 64 -25.10 6.89 -21.69
CA GLU A 64 -23.83 7.01 -21.03
C GLU A 64 -23.45 5.75 -20.24
N ASN A 65 -22.16 5.63 -19.91
CA ASN A 65 -21.62 4.53 -19.11
C ASN A 65 -22.30 4.41 -17.74
N SER A 66 -22.54 5.55 -17.09
CA SER A 66 -23.29 5.67 -15.84
C SER A 66 -24.70 5.12 -15.91
N GLN A 67 -25.39 5.39 -17.03
CA GLN A 67 -26.74 4.90 -17.25
C GLN A 67 -26.78 3.39 -17.44
N LEU A 68 -25.84 2.80 -18.18
CA LEU A 68 -25.76 1.34 -18.29
C LEU A 68 -25.43 0.70 -16.95
N GLN A 69 -24.51 1.27 -16.17
CA GLN A 69 -24.22 0.78 -14.82
C GLN A 69 -25.46 0.77 -13.92
N THR A 70 -26.26 1.83 -13.99
CA THR A 70 -27.54 1.91 -13.25
C THR A 70 -28.53 0.86 -13.71
N ILE A 71 -28.63 0.62 -15.01
CA ILE A 71 -29.51 -0.43 -15.57
C ILE A 71 -29.05 -1.83 -15.11
N VAL A 72 -27.76 -2.10 -15.16
CA VAL A 72 -27.20 -3.38 -14.65
C VAL A 72 -27.55 -3.58 -13.18
N ARG A 73 -27.41 -2.52 -12.38
CA ARG A 73 -27.76 -2.58 -10.95
C ARG A 73 -29.25 -2.84 -10.73
N LYS A 74 -30.14 -2.15 -11.45
CA LYS A 74 -31.60 -2.34 -11.34
C LYS A 74 -32.06 -3.72 -11.83
N MET A 75 -31.35 -4.35 -12.76
CA MET A 75 -31.66 -5.71 -13.22
C MET A 75 -31.16 -6.79 -12.26
N ARG A 76 -30.43 -6.42 -11.26
CA ARG A 76 -29.88 -7.31 -10.27
C ARG A 76 -30.88 -7.47 -9.12
N GLN A 77 -31.46 -8.64 -9.02
CA GLN A 77 -32.34 -8.97 -7.90
C GLN A 77 -31.53 -9.09 -6.61
N LEU A 78 -31.99 -8.49 -5.52
CA LEU A 78 -31.39 -8.62 -4.21
C LEU A 78 -31.34 -10.09 -3.78
N THR A 79 -30.25 -10.51 -3.19
CA THR A 79 -30.08 -11.87 -2.65
C THR A 79 -29.73 -11.81 -1.17
N GLN A 80 -29.95 -12.91 -0.44
CA GLN A 80 -29.57 -13.00 0.96
C GLN A 80 -28.07 -12.73 1.15
N ASN A 81 -27.20 -13.23 0.27
CA ASN A 81 -25.76 -12.96 0.35
C ASN A 81 -25.42 -11.46 0.24
N ASP A 82 -26.20 -10.68 -0.52
CA ASP A 82 -25.98 -9.22 -0.60
C ASP A 82 -26.31 -8.53 0.72
N ILE A 83 -27.33 -9.03 1.42
CA ILE A 83 -27.72 -8.57 2.76
C ILE A 83 -26.66 -8.98 3.80
N ASP A 84 -26.24 -10.23 3.78
CA ASP A 84 -25.22 -10.77 4.69
C ASP A 84 -23.88 -10.03 4.54
N ASP A 85 -23.46 -9.75 3.31
CA ASP A 85 -22.25 -8.98 3.00
C ASP A 85 -22.36 -7.56 3.57
N TYR A 86 -23.51 -6.91 3.42
CA TYR A 86 -23.76 -5.59 3.98
C TYR A 86 -23.71 -5.60 5.52
N LEU A 87 -24.37 -6.56 6.16
CA LEU A 87 -24.39 -6.67 7.63
C LEU A 87 -22.99 -6.96 8.18
N LEU A 88 -22.19 -7.77 7.49
CA LEU A 88 -20.80 -8.04 7.87
C LEU A 88 -19.95 -6.76 7.78
N GLU A 89 -20.21 -5.92 6.80
CA GLU A 89 -19.55 -4.64 6.65
C GLU A 89 -19.89 -3.70 7.79
N VAL A 90 -21.19 -3.54 8.08
CA VAL A 90 -21.70 -2.73 9.20
C VAL A 90 -21.10 -3.21 10.53
N GLN A 91 -21.11 -4.52 10.77
CA GLN A 91 -20.49 -5.12 11.95
C GLN A 91 -19.01 -4.78 12.05
N THR A 92 -18.29 -4.81 10.92
CA THR A 92 -16.87 -4.47 10.87
C THR A 92 -16.62 -3.00 11.20
N GLU A 93 -17.42 -2.10 10.65
CA GLU A 93 -17.32 -0.67 10.94
C GLU A 93 -17.61 -0.36 12.41
N ILE A 94 -18.68 -0.93 12.94
CA ILE A 94 -19.07 -0.76 14.36
C ILE A 94 -18.00 -1.37 15.30
N TYR A 95 -17.43 -2.52 14.95
CA TYR A 95 -16.33 -3.11 15.71
C TYR A 95 -15.08 -2.22 15.73
N GLU A 96 -14.68 -1.66 14.60
CA GLU A 96 -13.53 -0.77 14.53
C GLU A 96 -13.82 0.55 15.27
N GLU A 97 -15.02 1.08 15.20
CA GLU A 97 -15.43 2.28 15.92
C GLU A 97 -15.45 2.04 17.45
N ALA A 98 -16.02 0.92 17.89
CA ALA A 98 -15.97 0.52 19.29
C ALA A 98 -14.53 0.41 19.81
N ARG A 99 -13.61 -0.16 19.02
CA ARG A 99 -12.19 -0.22 19.38
C ARG A 99 -11.52 1.14 19.46
N ARG A 100 -11.91 2.10 18.63
CA ARG A 100 -11.36 3.47 18.63
C ARG A 100 -11.72 4.24 19.90
N THR A 101 -12.81 3.93 20.56
CA THR A 101 -13.24 4.59 21.79
C THR A 101 -12.13 4.71 22.84
N LYS A 102 -11.27 3.69 22.99
CA LYS A 102 -10.08 3.74 23.87
C LYS A 102 -9.03 4.77 23.46
N PHE A 103 -8.89 5.05 22.18
CA PHE A 103 -7.87 5.96 21.63
C PHE A 103 -8.37 7.39 21.59
N GLU A 104 -9.62 7.61 21.23
CA GLU A 104 -10.27 8.93 21.17
C GLU A 104 -10.38 9.56 22.56
N ALA A 105 -10.80 8.81 23.55
CA ALA A 105 -10.83 9.29 24.95
C ALA A 105 -9.44 9.71 25.45
N ARG A 106 -8.36 9.17 24.90
CA ARG A 106 -6.97 9.55 25.22
C ARG A 106 -6.55 10.82 24.48
N GLU A 107 -6.97 10.99 23.24
CA GLU A 107 -6.72 12.21 22.44
C GLU A 107 -7.53 13.39 22.95
N GLU A 108 -8.79 13.18 23.32
CA GLU A 108 -9.64 14.20 23.93
C GLU A 108 -9.11 14.67 25.28
N SER A 109 -8.54 13.77 26.09
CA SER A 109 -7.90 14.14 27.35
C SER A 109 -6.65 15.01 27.18
N THR A 110 -5.98 14.90 26.02
CA THR A 110 -4.80 15.72 25.67
C THR A 110 -5.18 17.02 24.97
N SER A 111 -6.32 17.07 24.26
CA SER A 111 -6.80 18.27 23.53
C SER A 111 -7.68 19.20 24.35
N GLY A 112 -8.01 18.85 25.59
CA GLY A 112 -8.85 19.67 26.47
C GLY A 112 -10.37 19.61 26.18
N CYS A 113 -10.80 18.74 25.25
CA CYS A 113 -12.22 18.44 25.04
C CYS A 113 -12.77 17.63 26.22
N LYS A 114 -13.96 17.98 26.68
CA LYS A 114 -14.63 17.23 27.77
C LYS A 114 -15.10 15.89 27.22
N PRO A 115 -14.80 14.76 27.90
CA PRO A 115 -15.34 13.46 27.50
C PRO A 115 -16.88 13.50 27.51
N ILE A 116 -17.50 12.71 26.63
CA ILE A 116 -18.97 12.57 26.61
C ILE A 116 -19.45 12.17 28.01
N PRO A 117 -20.39 12.88 28.62
CA PRO A 117 -20.89 12.53 29.94
C PRO A 117 -21.41 11.08 29.97
N VAL A 118 -21.08 10.34 31.02
CA VAL A 118 -21.52 8.92 31.19
C VAL A 118 -23.02 8.82 31.05
N ASP A 119 -23.76 9.78 31.61
CA ASP A 119 -25.24 9.83 31.56
C ASP A 119 -25.75 9.94 30.11
N LEU A 120 -25.05 10.66 29.24
CA LEU A 120 -25.44 10.77 27.84
C LEU A 120 -25.21 9.44 27.09
N ALA A 121 -24.06 8.78 27.28
CA ALA A 121 -23.79 7.49 26.70
C ALA A 121 -24.78 6.42 27.16
N LYS A 122 -25.13 6.45 28.46
CA LYS A 122 -26.14 5.56 29.05
C LYS A 122 -27.55 5.83 28.48
N GLY A 123 -27.94 7.09 28.32
CA GLY A 123 -29.23 7.44 27.70
C GLY A 123 -29.36 6.95 26.26
N PHE A 124 -28.30 6.99 25.46
CA PHE A 124 -28.31 6.43 24.11
C PHE A 124 -28.39 4.90 24.13
N SER A 125 -27.71 4.22 25.06
CA SER A 125 -27.78 2.77 25.22
C SER A 125 -29.17 2.30 25.63
N GLU A 126 -29.82 3.00 26.61
CA GLU A 126 -31.17 2.72 27.06
C GLU A 126 -32.18 2.93 25.92
N PHE A 127 -32.11 4.06 25.21
CA PHE A 127 -32.97 4.36 24.07
C PHE A 127 -32.86 3.27 22.98
N ALA A 128 -31.66 2.88 22.61
CA ALA A 128 -31.44 1.83 21.61
C ALA A 128 -31.98 0.47 22.11
N GLY A 129 -31.89 0.18 23.41
CA GLY A 129 -32.44 -1.03 24.02
C GLY A 129 -33.96 -1.06 23.97
N GLU A 130 -34.64 0.02 24.39
CA GLU A 130 -36.10 0.14 24.38
C GLU A 130 -36.67 -0.05 22.96
N HIS A 131 -36.05 0.57 21.94
CA HIS A 131 -36.47 0.41 20.55
C HIS A 131 -36.27 -1.04 20.04
N LEU A 132 -35.19 -1.68 20.40
CA LEU A 132 -34.93 -3.06 20.02
C LEU A 132 -35.92 -4.01 20.67
N ASP A 133 -36.23 -3.81 21.96
CA ASP A 133 -37.24 -4.57 22.71
C ASP A 133 -38.66 -4.39 22.10
N ASP A 134 -39.05 -3.18 21.77
CA ASP A 134 -40.31 -2.91 21.08
C ASP A 134 -40.40 -3.62 19.73
N THR A 135 -39.31 -3.67 18.99
CA THR A 135 -39.23 -4.41 17.71
C THR A 135 -39.37 -5.89 17.93
N LEU A 136 -38.64 -6.47 18.87
CA LEU A 136 -38.56 -7.92 19.08
C LEU A 136 -39.83 -8.48 19.76
N TYR A 137 -40.40 -7.76 20.71
CA TYR A 137 -41.50 -8.26 21.56
C TYR A 137 -42.87 -7.70 21.19
N ASN A 138 -42.92 -6.49 20.64
CA ASN A 138 -44.18 -5.79 20.35
C ASN A 138 -44.43 -5.67 18.82
N GLY A 139 -43.54 -6.14 18.00
CA GLY A 139 -43.68 -6.13 16.53
C GLY A 139 -43.60 -4.72 15.93
N ALA A 140 -42.96 -3.76 16.63
CA ALA A 140 -42.69 -2.45 16.11
C ALA A 140 -41.74 -2.53 14.90
N LYS A 141 -41.79 -1.54 14.02
CA LYS A 141 -40.88 -1.44 12.89
C LYS A 141 -39.47 -1.13 13.40
N PRO A 142 -38.41 -1.85 12.93
CA PRO A 142 -37.03 -1.54 13.32
C PRO A 142 -36.68 -0.07 13.05
N PHE A 143 -35.88 0.54 13.92
CA PHE A 143 -35.47 1.94 13.80
C PHE A 143 -34.76 2.21 12.46
N SER A 144 -33.87 1.33 12.04
CA SER A 144 -33.09 1.46 10.80
C SER A 144 -33.82 0.96 9.53
N ASN A 145 -35.08 0.49 9.64
CA ASN A 145 -35.76 -0.18 8.51
C ASN A 145 -35.87 0.67 7.26
N ASP A 146 -36.20 1.96 7.39
CA ASP A 146 -36.29 2.85 6.24
C ASP A 146 -34.91 3.09 5.62
N HIS A 147 -33.90 3.28 6.44
CA HIS A 147 -32.52 3.43 6.01
C HIS A 147 -32.01 2.20 5.22
N ILE A 148 -32.24 1.00 5.74
CA ILE A 148 -31.83 -0.25 5.11
C ILE A 148 -32.61 -0.48 3.81
N THR A 149 -33.91 -0.25 3.82
CA THR A 149 -34.76 -0.40 2.63
C THR A 149 -34.36 0.58 1.54
N ASP A 150 -34.13 1.84 1.87
CA ASP A 150 -33.68 2.88 0.93
C ASP A 150 -32.31 2.56 0.36
N TYR A 151 -31.38 2.09 1.20
CA TYR A 151 -30.04 1.68 0.77
C TYR A 151 -30.10 0.59 -0.28
N PHE A 152 -30.88 -0.48 -0.05
CA PHE A 152 -30.96 -1.59 -1.00
C PHE A 152 -31.80 -1.26 -2.22
N SER A 153 -32.92 -0.54 -2.09
CA SER A 153 -33.77 -0.17 -3.23
C SER A 153 -33.10 0.81 -4.19
N ALA A 154 -32.13 1.58 -3.73
CA ALA A 154 -31.31 2.42 -4.61
C ALA A 154 -30.39 1.59 -5.55
N GLN A 155 -30.09 0.34 -5.19
CA GLN A 155 -29.09 -0.49 -5.86
C GLN A 155 -29.65 -1.78 -6.48
N PHE A 156 -30.74 -2.30 -5.92
CA PHE A 156 -31.30 -3.60 -6.25
C PHE A 156 -32.84 -3.52 -6.45
N ASP A 157 -33.37 -4.51 -7.13
CA ASP A 157 -34.81 -4.80 -7.06
C ASP A 157 -35.06 -5.59 -5.77
N VAL A 158 -35.74 -4.96 -4.84
CA VAL A 158 -36.01 -5.49 -3.49
C VAL A 158 -37.35 -6.22 -3.39
N THR A 159 -38.09 -6.37 -4.50
CA THR A 159 -39.41 -6.98 -4.52
C THR A 159 -39.35 -8.42 -3.99
N GLY A 160 -40.15 -8.73 -2.99
CA GLY A 160 -40.20 -10.04 -2.34
C GLY A 160 -39.11 -10.31 -1.31
N MET A 161 -38.34 -9.27 -0.93
CA MET A 161 -37.29 -9.35 0.09
C MET A 161 -37.61 -8.54 1.37
N GLU A 162 -38.85 -8.12 1.52
CA GLU A 162 -39.30 -7.23 2.60
C GLU A 162 -39.00 -7.81 3.99
N ASN A 163 -39.23 -9.11 4.18
CA ASN A 163 -38.96 -9.78 5.46
C ASN A 163 -37.45 -9.83 5.75
N GLN A 164 -36.64 -10.16 4.76
CA GLN A 164 -35.18 -10.22 4.90
C GLN A 164 -34.59 -8.84 5.18
N LEU A 165 -35.14 -7.78 4.59
CA LEU A 165 -34.74 -6.41 4.88
C LEU A 165 -35.13 -5.99 6.30
N THR A 166 -36.30 -6.43 6.79
CA THR A 166 -36.71 -6.21 8.17
C THR A 166 -35.78 -6.94 9.15
N GLU A 167 -35.45 -8.20 8.89
CA GLU A 167 -34.49 -8.97 9.70
C GLU A 167 -33.10 -8.30 9.69
N ALA A 168 -32.64 -7.83 8.53
CA ALA A 168 -31.38 -7.08 8.42
C ALA A 168 -31.40 -5.80 9.23
N SER A 169 -32.53 -5.11 9.28
CA SER A 169 -32.70 -3.89 10.07
C SER A 169 -32.64 -4.18 11.58
N VAL A 170 -33.27 -5.26 12.03
CA VAL A 170 -33.16 -5.72 13.44
C VAL A 170 -31.69 -6.02 13.80
N GLN A 171 -30.99 -6.70 12.92
CA GLN A 171 -29.57 -7.02 13.13
C GLN A 171 -28.69 -5.77 13.16
N TYR A 172 -28.98 -4.80 12.32
CA TYR A 172 -28.28 -3.50 12.30
C TYR A 172 -28.52 -2.74 13.62
N ASP A 173 -29.77 -2.65 14.06
CA ASP A 173 -30.13 -2.00 15.34
C ASP A 173 -29.47 -2.69 16.53
N TYR A 174 -29.34 -4.02 16.49
CA TYR A 174 -28.60 -4.79 17.49
C TYR A 174 -27.11 -4.42 17.53
N PHE A 175 -26.44 -4.28 16.40
CA PHE A 175 -25.05 -3.82 16.34
C PHE A 175 -24.89 -2.40 16.88
N LEU A 176 -25.81 -1.49 16.56
CA LEU A 176 -25.80 -0.12 17.10
C LEU A 176 -25.96 -0.12 18.62
N LYS A 177 -26.87 -0.94 19.15
CA LYS A 177 -27.03 -1.08 20.61
C LYS A 177 -25.75 -1.56 21.27
N GLN A 178 -25.13 -2.63 20.77
CA GLN A 178 -23.88 -3.13 21.32
C GLN A 178 -22.76 -2.08 21.30
N TRP A 179 -22.68 -1.25 20.24
CA TRP A 179 -21.74 -0.14 20.20
C TRP A 179 -22.00 0.88 21.32
N GLN A 180 -23.26 1.25 21.57
CA GLN A 180 -23.61 2.17 22.66
C GLN A 180 -23.34 1.55 24.04
N ASP A 181 -23.59 0.26 24.20
CA ASP A 181 -23.26 -0.49 25.42
C ASP A 181 -21.74 -0.48 25.68
N ALA A 182 -20.93 -0.71 24.65
CA ALA A 182 -19.47 -0.65 24.74
C ALA A 182 -19.01 0.76 25.18
N ARG A 183 -19.55 1.82 24.58
CA ARG A 183 -19.25 3.21 24.99
C ARG A 183 -19.65 3.48 26.44
N THR A 184 -20.83 3.02 26.83
CA THR A 184 -21.33 3.17 28.22
C THR A 184 -20.42 2.46 29.20
N ALA A 185 -20.03 1.21 28.93
CA ALA A 185 -19.11 0.44 29.76
C ALA A 185 -17.74 1.15 29.87
N PHE A 186 -17.20 1.66 28.77
CA PHE A 186 -15.92 2.36 28.76
C PHE A 186 -15.96 3.64 29.61
N PHE A 187 -16.95 4.52 29.39
CA PHE A 187 -17.06 5.78 30.13
C PHE A 187 -17.45 5.57 31.60
N SER A 188 -18.12 4.45 31.92
CA SER A 188 -18.38 4.01 33.30
C SER A 188 -17.18 3.35 33.98
N ARG A 189 -16.01 3.30 33.30
CA ARG A 189 -14.75 2.67 33.72
C ARG A 189 -14.84 1.15 33.95
N ASN A 190 -15.81 0.48 33.36
CA ASN A 190 -15.97 -0.97 33.39
C ASN A 190 -15.28 -1.57 32.15
N LEU A 191 -13.95 -1.65 32.20
CA LEU A 191 -13.13 -2.12 31.07
C LEU A 191 -13.36 -3.60 30.74
N LYS A 192 -13.79 -4.41 31.70
CA LYS A 192 -14.07 -5.82 31.45
C LYS A 192 -15.29 -5.98 30.55
N ASP A 193 -16.41 -5.38 30.92
CA ASP A 193 -17.63 -5.42 30.11
C ASP A 193 -17.39 -4.78 28.73
N TYR A 194 -16.61 -3.68 28.68
CA TYR A 194 -16.22 -3.08 27.42
C TYR A 194 -15.46 -4.08 26.51
N ASP A 195 -14.44 -4.75 27.03
CA ASP A 195 -13.65 -5.69 26.25
C ASP A 195 -14.48 -6.91 25.82
N ASP A 196 -15.37 -7.41 26.67
CA ASP A 196 -16.29 -8.51 26.37
C ASP A 196 -17.27 -8.13 25.26
N ILE A 197 -17.87 -6.93 25.30
CA ILE A 197 -18.78 -6.43 24.26
C ILE A 197 -18.02 -6.21 22.93
N VAL A 198 -16.87 -5.55 22.96
CA VAL A 198 -16.05 -5.35 21.75
C VAL A 198 -15.63 -6.70 21.13
N GLN A 199 -15.32 -7.70 21.95
CA GLN A 199 -14.99 -9.03 21.44
C GLN A 199 -16.21 -9.73 20.81
N SER A 200 -17.43 -9.51 21.34
CA SER A 200 -18.67 -10.05 20.75
C SER A 200 -19.03 -9.40 19.42
N LEU A 201 -18.67 -8.12 19.22
CA LEU A 201 -18.84 -7.40 17.97
C LEU A 201 -17.85 -7.85 16.87
N LYS A 202 -16.79 -8.58 17.23
CA LYS A 202 -15.76 -8.98 16.28
C LYS A 202 -16.36 -9.80 15.14
N PRO A 203 -16.24 -9.35 13.90
CA PRO A 203 -16.78 -10.09 12.77
C PRO A 203 -16.07 -11.44 12.59
N PRO A 204 -16.78 -12.45 12.10
CA PRO A 204 -16.16 -13.72 11.75
C PRO A 204 -15.05 -13.50 10.72
N THR A 205 -13.90 -14.15 10.88
CA THR A 205 -12.77 -14.07 9.94
C THR A 205 -13.12 -14.80 8.64
N LEU A 206 -13.91 -14.18 7.79
CA LEU A 206 -14.16 -14.64 6.43
C LEU A 206 -13.39 -13.76 5.44
N ASN A 207 -12.58 -14.39 4.59
CA ASN A 207 -11.92 -13.74 3.46
C ASN A 207 -12.94 -13.45 2.36
N VAL A 208 -13.70 -12.37 2.49
CA VAL A 208 -14.63 -11.91 1.44
C VAL A 208 -14.41 -10.41 1.22
N PRO A 209 -14.28 -9.93 -0.02
CA PRO A 209 -14.11 -8.51 -0.29
C PRO A 209 -15.43 -7.76 -0.14
N ILE A 210 -15.42 -6.75 0.70
CA ILE A 210 -16.55 -5.88 1.06
C ILE A 210 -16.67 -4.71 0.08
N TYR A 211 -17.89 -4.40 -0.36
CA TYR A 211 -18.22 -3.28 -1.24
C TYR A 211 -19.11 -2.25 -0.52
N ILE A 212 -18.63 -1.01 -0.41
CA ILE A 212 -19.45 0.12 0.10
C ILE A 212 -19.73 1.15 -0.99
N THR A 213 -20.97 1.59 -1.06
CA THR A 213 -21.37 2.77 -1.85
C THR A 213 -21.66 3.95 -0.93
N ALA A 214 -21.00 5.09 -1.18
CA ALA A 214 -21.27 6.33 -0.49
C ALA A 214 -22.50 7.06 -1.09
N PRO A 215 -23.27 7.83 -0.28
CA PRO A 215 -24.43 8.57 -0.77
C PRO A 215 -24.03 9.77 -1.63
N MET A 216 -24.78 10.00 -2.69
CA MET A 216 -24.70 11.20 -3.52
C MET A 216 -25.18 12.41 -2.72
N ALA A 217 -24.33 13.40 -2.52
CA ALA A 217 -24.76 14.74 -2.11
C ALA A 217 -25.03 15.57 -3.37
N ASP A 218 -26.29 15.95 -3.58
CA ASP A 218 -26.67 17.04 -4.47
C ASP A 218 -26.13 18.36 -3.93
N GLY A 219 -25.41 19.07 -4.76
CA GLY A 219 -24.89 20.41 -4.42
C GLY A 219 -24.15 21.04 -5.59
N SER A 220 -24.91 21.69 -6.43
CA SER A 220 -24.44 22.55 -7.52
C SER A 220 -23.31 23.49 -7.13
N ASN A 221 -22.15 23.40 -7.79
CA ASN A 221 -21.35 24.56 -8.14
C ASN A 221 -20.59 24.30 -9.46
N SER A 222 -20.84 25.15 -10.42
CA SER A 222 -20.46 25.07 -11.83
C SER A 222 -19.01 25.47 -12.14
N GLU A 223 -18.04 25.35 -11.25
CA GLU A 223 -16.69 25.89 -11.45
C GLU A 223 -15.53 24.88 -11.44
N ASN A 224 -15.71 23.62 -11.10
CA ASN A 224 -14.60 22.66 -11.15
C ASN A 224 -14.75 21.63 -12.28
N GLN A 225 -14.47 22.08 -13.52
CA GLN A 225 -14.45 21.20 -14.70
C GLN A 225 -13.10 20.49 -14.91
N LEU A 226 -12.21 20.46 -13.93
CA LEU A 226 -10.84 20.00 -14.05
C LEU A 226 -10.77 18.53 -14.46
N THR A 227 -10.14 18.24 -15.59
CA THR A 227 -9.92 16.89 -16.09
C THR A 227 -8.80 16.18 -15.31
N LEU A 228 -8.73 14.86 -15.41
CA LEU A 228 -7.68 14.06 -14.77
C LEU A 228 -6.28 14.49 -15.21
N VAL A 229 -6.10 14.82 -16.51
CA VAL A 229 -4.80 15.24 -17.06
C VAL A 229 -4.43 16.63 -16.61
N GLU A 230 -5.36 17.59 -16.64
CA GLU A 230 -5.12 18.95 -16.17
C GLU A 230 -4.72 18.96 -14.69
N ALA A 231 -5.51 18.27 -13.86
CA ALA A 231 -5.22 18.14 -12.43
C ALA A 231 -3.87 17.46 -12.14
N TRP A 232 -3.50 16.48 -12.96
CA TRP A 232 -2.19 15.83 -12.83
C TRP A 232 -1.05 16.77 -13.17
N ASN A 233 -1.17 17.57 -14.24
CA ASN A 233 -0.16 18.55 -14.61
C ASN A 233 0.06 19.58 -13.50
N ASP A 234 -1.02 20.04 -12.87
CA ASP A 234 -0.96 20.93 -11.71
C ASP A 234 -0.26 20.26 -10.52
N PHE A 235 -0.57 18.99 -10.26
CA PHE A 235 0.09 18.22 -9.22
C PHE A 235 1.60 18.04 -9.44
N VAL A 236 2.01 17.77 -10.67
CA VAL A 236 3.43 17.68 -11.04
C VAL A 236 4.12 19.04 -10.84
N ALA A 237 3.50 20.13 -11.28
CA ALA A 237 4.03 21.50 -11.07
C ALA A 237 4.18 21.81 -9.58
N PHE A 238 3.16 21.53 -8.78
CA PHE A 238 3.15 21.72 -7.32
C PHE A 238 4.26 20.92 -6.62
N THR A 239 4.41 19.65 -6.94
CA THR A 239 5.43 18.80 -6.33
C THR A 239 6.83 19.20 -6.73
N SER A 240 7.02 19.70 -7.95
CA SER A 240 8.29 20.24 -8.47
C SER A 240 8.68 21.52 -7.75
N GLN A 241 7.75 22.47 -7.58
CA GLN A 241 7.99 23.72 -6.85
C GLN A 241 8.36 23.48 -5.39
N LYS A 242 7.65 22.57 -4.72
CA LYS A 242 7.94 22.19 -3.31
C LYS A 242 9.14 21.24 -3.17
N LYS A 243 9.86 20.92 -4.26
CA LYS A 243 10.98 19.95 -4.29
C LYS A 243 10.65 18.61 -3.60
N LYS A 244 9.38 18.19 -3.65
CA LYS A 244 8.91 16.96 -3.00
C LYS A 244 9.40 15.69 -3.72
N TRP A 245 9.68 15.80 -5.03
CA TRP A 245 10.12 14.67 -5.85
C TRP A 245 11.53 14.84 -6.38
N THR A 246 12.29 13.76 -6.41
CA THR A 246 13.50 13.66 -7.22
C THR A 246 13.10 13.47 -8.69
N LEU A 247 13.99 13.81 -9.64
CA LEU A 247 13.77 13.58 -11.08
C LEU A 247 13.40 12.12 -11.38
N LYS A 248 14.01 11.17 -10.66
CA LYS A 248 13.67 9.76 -10.80
C LYS A 248 12.26 9.46 -10.30
N THR A 249 11.88 9.97 -9.13
CA THR A 249 10.53 9.78 -8.57
C THR A 249 9.46 10.37 -9.50
N GLN A 250 9.74 11.52 -10.07
CA GLN A 250 8.85 12.14 -11.05
C GLN A 250 8.64 11.23 -12.27
N LYS A 251 9.72 10.76 -12.91
CA LYS A 251 9.63 9.83 -14.05
C LYS A 251 8.91 8.53 -13.71
N ASP A 252 9.16 7.97 -12.54
CA ASP A 252 8.49 6.74 -12.09
C ASP A 252 6.98 6.99 -11.89
N ASN A 253 6.58 8.15 -11.33
CA ASN A 253 5.18 8.52 -11.13
C ASN A 253 4.47 8.89 -12.44
N GLU A 254 5.15 9.57 -13.37
CA GLU A 254 4.64 9.84 -14.72
C GLU A 254 4.36 8.55 -15.48
N ALA A 255 5.28 7.57 -15.40
CA ALA A 255 5.07 6.26 -15.99
C ALA A 255 3.89 5.49 -15.36
N ASN A 256 3.68 5.63 -14.05
CA ASN A 256 2.50 5.08 -13.39
C ASN A 256 1.22 5.82 -13.80
N PHE A 257 1.30 7.14 -13.98
CA PHE A 257 0.15 7.94 -14.39
C PHE A 257 -0.33 7.61 -15.80
N GLU A 258 0.55 7.21 -16.71
CA GLU A 258 0.14 6.76 -18.05
C GLU A 258 -0.85 5.59 -17.98
N PHE A 259 -0.65 4.64 -17.04
CA PHE A 259 -1.63 3.58 -16.80
C PHE A 259 -2.91 4.10 -16.12
N ILE A 260 -2.78 4.97 -15.11
CA ILE A 260 -3.92 5.58 -14.41
C ILE A 260 -4.80 6.35 -15.41
N LYS A 261 -4.18 7.14 -16.27
CA LYS A 261 -4.83 7.89 -17.36
C LYS A 261 -5.55 6.95 -18.35
N PHE A 262 -4.92 5.83 -18.71
CA PHE A 262 -5.53 4.80 -19.56
C PHE A 262 -6.76 4.19 -18.89
N ALA A 263 -6.67 3.84 -17.62
CA ALA A 263 -7.73 3.12 -16.91
C ALA A 263 -8.90 4.02 -16.49
N LEU A 264 -8.63 5.26 -16.08
CA LEU A 264 -9.66 6.20 -15.61
C LEU A 264 -10.19 7.13 -16.71
N GLY A 265 -9.46 7.28 -17.82
CA GLY A 265 -9.76 8.20 -18.93
C GLY A 265 -9.14 9.58 -18.73
N ALA A 266 -8.43 10.07 -19.75
CA ALA A 266 -7.72 11.35 -19.73
C ALA A 266 -8.63 12.56 -19.42
N GLU A 267 -9.78 12.59 -20.08
CA GLU A 267 -10.77 13.68 -20.03
C GLU A 267 -11.82 13.50 -18.91
N THR A 268 -11.64 12.48 -18.06
CA THR A 268 -12.56 12.25 -16.94
C THR A 268 -12.40 13.36 -15.91
N ARG A 269 -13.49 13.99 -15.50
CA ARG A 269 -13.48 15.02 -14.46
C ARG A 269 -13.07 14.40 -13.12
N VAL A 270 -12.14 15.03 -12.41
CA VAL A 270 -11.63 14.47 -11.14
C VAL A 270 -12.73 14.30 -10.09
N VAL A 271 -13.74 15.15 -10.09
CA VAL A 271 -14.89 15.09 -9.19
C VAL A 271 -15.82 13.88 -9.46
N SER A 272 -15.80 13.33 -10.67
CA SER A 272 -16.61 12.15 -11.03
C SER A 272 -15.90 10.82 -10.78
N ILE A 273 -14.63 10.86 -10.37
CA ILE A 273 -13.85 9.64 -10.07
C ILE A 273 -14.24 9.15 -8.68
N THR A 274 -14.80 7.96 -8.65
CA THR A 274 -15.28 7.32 -7.43
C THR A 274 -14.28 6.30 -6.88
N LYS A 275 -14.46 5.88 -5.63
CA LYS A 275 -13.72 4.77 -5.02
C LYS A 275 -13.79 3.51 -5.89
N ARG A 276 -14.95 3.24 -6.50
CA ARG A 276 -15.14 2.10 -7.40
C ARG A 276 -14.23 2.16 -8.63
N ASN A 277 -14.07 3.33 -9.22
CA ASN A 277 -13.16 3.50 -10.36
C ASN A 277 -11.71 3.19 -9.97
N ILE A 278 -11.28 3.57 -8.76
CA ILE A 278 -9.93 3.22 -8.26
C ILE A 278 -9.78 1.70 -8.08
N ILE A 279 -10.77 1.02 -7.52
CA ILE A 279 -10.74 -0.44 -7.36
C ILE A 279 -10.70 -1.14 -8.71
N ASP A 280 -11.57 -0.75 -9.66
CA ASP A 280 -11.60 -1.33 -11.01
C ASP A 280 -10.27 -1.12 -11.76
N MET A 281 -9.65 0.04 -11.58
CA MET A 281 -8.30 0.31 -12.11
C MET A 281 -7.25 -0.66 -11.52
N LEU A 282 -7.30 -0.94 -10.22
CA LEU A 282 -6.37 -1.90 -9.60
C LEU A 282 -6.59 -3.32 -10.09
N ASP A 283 -7.85 -3.73 -10.30
CA ASP A 283 -8.20 -5.02 -10.88
C ASP A 283 -7.67 -5.17 -12.32
N ILE A 284 -7.78 -4.10 -13.13
CA ILE A 284 -7.18 -4.07 -14.47
C ILE A 284 -5.65 -4.19 -14.38
N ALA A 285 -5.03 -3.51 -13.42
CA ALA A 285 -3.59 -3.55 -13.25
C ALA A 285 -3.07 -4.97 -12.98
N GLU A 286 -3.83 -5.82 -12.27
CA GLU A 286 -3.44 -7.22 -12.01
C GLU A 286 -3.22 -8.06 -13.27
N SER A 287 -3.89 -7.69 -14.35
CA SER A 287 -3.80 -8.37 -15.64
C SER A 287 -2.67 -7.87 -16.55
N LEU A 288 -1.90 -6.87 -16.08
CA LEU A 288 -0.80 -6.31 -16.86
C LEU A 288 0.47 -7.17 -16.77
N PRO A 289 1.25 -7.26 -17.86
CA PRO A 289 2.54 -7.92 -17.83
C PRO A 289 3.64 -7.05 -17.24
N GLN A 290 4.75 -7.68 -16.87
CA GLN A 290 5.98 -6.99 -16.52
C GLN A 290 6.61 -6.37 -17.78
N ARG A 291 6.39 -5.08 -18.02
CA ARG A 291 6.86 -4.36 -19.23
C ARG A 291 8.39 -4.24 -19.34
N ASN A 292 9.15 -4.64 -18.34
CA ASN A 292 10.60 -4.78 -18.43
C ASN A 292 11.03 -6.05 -19.18
N LYS A 293 10.13 -7.01 -19.41
CA LYS A 293 10.37 -8.17 -20.28
C LYS A 293 10.24 -7.73 -21.75
N GLY A 294 11.23 -8.08 -22.57
CA GLY A 294 11.38 -7.57 -23.94
C GLY A 294 10.14 -7.70 -24.82
N LYS A 295 9.40 -8.82 -24.68
CA LYS A 295 8.19 -9.09 -25.46
C LYS A 295 7.02 -8.15 -25.19
N TYR A 296 6.94 -7.52 -24.01
CA TYR A 296 5.83 -6.63 -23.62
C TYR A 296 6.22 -5.14 -23.59
N ARG A 297 7.48 -4.83 -23.83
CA ARG A 297 8.02 -3.47 -23.65
C ARG A 297 7.33 -2.42 -24.50
N ASN A 298 7.04 -2.77 -25.76
CA ASN A 298 6.50 -1.84 -26.74
C ASN A 298 4.98 -1.97 -26.94
N MET A 299 4.34 -2.90 -26.23
CA MET A 299 2.89 -3.07 -26.31
C MET A 299 2.19 -1.91 -25.60
N SER A 300 1.09 -1.44 -26.15
CA SER A 300 0.14 -0.55 -25.47
C SER A 300 -0.51 -1.28 -24.29
N PHE A 301 -1.12 -0.54 -23.37
CA PHE A 301 -1.88 -1.18 -22.28
C PHE A 301 -3.04 -2.02 -22.81
N GLN A 302 -3.67 -1.57 -23.91
CA GLN A 302 -4.74 -2.29 -24.55
C GLN A 302 -4.27 -3.64 -25.11
N GLU A 303 -3.20 -3.64 -25.90
CA GLU A 303 -2.62 -4.87 -26.45
C GLU A 303 -2.19 -5.84 -25.34
N CYS A 304 -1.70 -5.31 -24.20
CA CYS A 304 -1.38 -6.13 -23.04
C CYS A 304 -2.62 -6.80 -22.46
N LEU A 305 -3.76 -6.12 -22.42
CA LEU A 305 -5.01 -6.67 -21.88
C LEU A 305 -5.69 -7.64 -22.85
N ASP A 306 -5.47 -7.46 -24.15
CA ASP A 306 -6.02 -8.33 -25.20
C ASP A 306 -5.17 -9.60 -25.42
N THR A 307 -3.96 -9.63 -24.81
CA THR A 307 -3.02 -10.77 -24.95
C THR A 307 -3.18 -11.74 -23.76
N ASP A 308 -3.14 -13.03 -24.03
CA ASP A 308 -3.05 -14.04 -22.97
C ASP A 308 -1.63 -14.02 -22.35
N ILE A 309 -1.53 -13.57 -21.11
CA ILE A 309 -0.26 -13.38 -20.42
C ILE A 309 -0.10 -14.47 -19.35
N PRO A 310 0.97 -15.27 -19.41
CA PRO A 310 1.28 -16.26 -18.39
C PRO A 310 1.38 -15.60 -16.99
N GLU A 311 0.91 -16.31 -15.96
CA GLU A 311 0.88 -15.79 -14.57
C GLU A 311 2.26 -15.34 -14.08
N GLU A 312 3.35 -16.03 -14.48
CA GLU A 312 4.72 -15.65 -14.13
C GLU A 312 5.22 -14.37 -14.82
N ASP A 313 4.49 -13.89 -15.83
CA ASP A 313 4.80 -12.65 -16.54
C ASP A 313 3.98 -11.46 -16.03
N LEU A 314 2.94 -11.69 -15.23
CA LEU A 314 2.12 -10.62 -14.66
C LEU A 314 2.93 -9.76 -13.67
N ILE A 315 2.49 -8.49 -13.52
CA ILE A 315 3.11 -7.61 -12.53
C ILE A 315 2.84 -8.10 -11.09
N SER A 316 3.77 -7.79 -10.21
CA SER A 316 3.63 -8.17 -8.81
C SER A 316 2.56 -7.33 -8.09
N SER A 317 1.95 -7.89 -7.05
CA SER A 317 1.04 -7.16 -6.15
C SER A 317 1.65 -5.87 -5.58
N ARG A 318 2.98 -5.82 -5.44
CA ARG A 318 3.70 -4.60 -5.05
C ARG A 318 3.66 -3.53 -6.14
N SER A 319 3.71 -3.92 -7.41
CA SER A 319 3.61 -2.97 -8.54
C SER A 319 2.20 -2.42 -8.65
N VAL A 320 1.17 -3.27 -8.47
CA VAL A 320 -0.23 -2.83 -8.40
C VAL A 320 -0.44 -1.83 -7.26
N ASN A 321 0.09 -2.12 -6.06
CA ASN A 321 0.04 -1.18 -4.94
C ASN A 321 0.82 0.12 -5.21
N GLY A 322 1.77 0.11 -6.15
CA GLY A 322 2.46 1.30 -6.64
C GLY A 322 1.50 2.30 -7.29
N TYR A 323 0.59 1.84 -8.13
CA TYR A 323 -0.47 2.67 -8.72
C TYR A 323 -1.39 3.28 -7.66
N LEU A 324 -1.82 2.46 -6.68
CA LEU A 324 -2.64 2.96 -5.57
C LEU A 324 -1.94 4.08 -4.79
N LYS A 325 -0.64 3.93 -4.50
CA LYS A 325 0.13 4.98 -3.80
C LYS A 325 0.21 6.29 -4.58
N VAL A 326 0.33 6.21 -5.90
CA VAL A 326 0.28 7.41 -6.75
C VAL A 326 -1.09 8.05 -6.68
N CYS A 327 -2.16 7.26 -6.79
CA CYS A 327 -3.54 7.76 -6.62
C CYS A 327 -3.76 8.37 -5.23
N GLN A 328 -3.29 7.74 -4.16
CA GLN A 328 -3.41 8.29 -2.80
C GLN A 328 -2.66 9.62 -2.64
N SER A 329 -1.44 9.73 -3.22
CA SER A 329 -0.69 10.98 -3.18
C SER A 329 -1.39 12.09 -3.98
N PHE A 330 -1.98 11.75 -5.11
CA PHE A 330 -2.67 12.69 -6.00
C PHE A 330 -4.06 13.07 -5.45
N PHE A 331 -4.96 12.10 -5.26
CA PHE A 331 -6.34 12.39 -4.83
C PHE A 331 -6.42 12.82 -3.37
N SER A 332 -5.85 12.03 -2.44
CA SER A 332 -5.91 12.38 -1.00
C SER A 332 -4.90 13.45 -0.62
N GLY A 333 -3.67 13.35 -1.14
CA GLY A 333 -2.60 14.25 -0.74
C GLY A 333 -2.74 15.64 -1.36
N TYR A 334 -3.03 15.71 -2.64
CA TYR A 334 -3.08 16.97 -3.38
C TYR A 334 -4.51 17.49 -3.54
N LEU A 335 -5.39 16.78 -4.26
CA LEU A 335 -6.72 17.30 -4.62
C LEU A 335 -7.65 17.51 -3.42
N THR A 336 -7.48 16.73 -2.33
CA THR A 336 -8.32 16.85 -1.13
C THR A 336 -7.68 17.74 -0.07
N ARG A 337 -6.37 17.60 0.23
CA ARG A 337 -5.77 18.29 1.38
C ARG A 337 -5.04 19.57 1.05
N GLU A 338 -4.49 19.71 -0.16
CA GLU A 338 -3.67 20.88 -0.50
C GLU A 338 -4.45 21.93 -1.30
N VAL A 339 -5.40 21.52 -2.16
CA VAL A 339 -6.12 22.43 -3.06
C VAL A 339 -7.64 22.37 -2.93
N ASP A 340 -8.19 21.54 -2.05
CA ASP A 340 -9.62 21.41 -1.72
C ASP A 340 -10.56 21.27 -2.94
N VAL A 341 -10.05 20.70 -4.04
CA VAL A 341 -10.85 20.39 -5.26
C VAL A 341 -11.85 19.27 -4.98
N LEU A 342 -11.48 18.34 -4.11
CA LEU A 342 -12.34 17.23 -3.70
C LEU A 342 -12.69 17.36 -2.23
N THR A 343 -13.96 17.24 -1.89
CA THR A 343 -14.44 17.17 -0.50
C THR A 343 -14.02 15.89 0.20
N SER A 344 -13.93 14.78 -0.56
CA SER A 344 -13.43 13.49 -0.07
C SER A 344 -12.64 12.77 -1.17
N SER A 345 -11.61 12.05 -0.77
CA SER A 345 -10.78 11.33 -1.73
C SER A 345 -11.38 10.00 -2.16
N PRO A 346 -11.40 9.68 -3.47
CA PRO A 346 -11.83 8.36 -3.95
C PRO A 346 -10.90 7.22 -3.51
N THR A 347 -9.74 7.54 -2.93
CA THR A 347 -8.79 6.54 -2.39
C THR A 347 -8.95 6.30 -0.89
N THR A 348 -9.93 6.96 -0.24
CA THR A 348 -10.20 6.78 1.19
C THR A 348 -10.55 5.32 1.47
N ASN A 349 -9.87 4.72 2.46
CA ASN A 349 -10.01 3.32 2.83
C ASN A 349 -9.78 2.30 1.70
N VAL A 350 -9.20 2.70 0.57
CA VAL A 350 -8.75 1.74 -0.44
C VAL A 350 -7.42 1.15 0.00
N ARG A 351 -7.38 -0.17 0.17
CA ARG A 351 -6.18 -0.94 0.50
C ARG A 351 -5.95 -2.02 -0.55
N TYR A 352 -4.71 -2.26 -0.88
CA TYR A 352 -4.31 -3.35 -1.76
C TYR A 352 -3.29 -4.23 -1.05
N PRO A 353 -3.54 -5.55 -0.88
CA PRO A 353 -2.67 -6.43 -0.14
C PRO A 353 -1.39 -6.71 -0.95
N ALA A 354 -0.36 -5.92 -0.71
CA ALA A 354 0.95 -6.16 -1.29
C ALA A 354 1.76 -7.09 -0.38
N LYS A 355 2.05 -8.29 -0.85
CA LYS A 355 2.99 -9.18 -0.14
C LYS A 355 4.37 -8.51 -0.08
N SER A 356 4.81 -8.17 1.13
CA SER A 356 6.16 -7.69 1.37
C SER A 356 7.13 -8.86 1.19
N GLN A 357 7.95 -8.82 0.14
CA GLN A 357 9.07 -9.74 0.03
C GLN A 357 10.23 -9.17 0.85
N SER A 358 10.54 -9.81 1.97
CA SER A 358 11.76 -9.52 2.72
C SER A 358 12.97 -10.11 1.97
N TYR A 359 14.12 -9.44 2.11
CA TYR A 359 15.39 -10.02 1.60
C TYR A 359 15.94 -11.03 2.61
N GLY A 360 16.50 -12.13 2.10
CA GLY A 360 17.15 -13.14 2.93
C GLY A 360 18.53 -12.68 3.38
N SER A 361 18.91 -13.01 4.61
CA SER A 361 20.28 -12.81 5.12
C SER A 361 21.18 -13.95 4.65
N TYR A 362 22.49 -13.69 4.63
CA TYR A 362 23.55 -14.69 4.43
C TYR A 362 23.95 -15.28 5.78
N SER A 363 24.27 -16.57 5.80
CA SER A 363 24.89 -17.21 6.97
C SER A 363 26.32 -16.70 7.19
N ARG A 364 26.89 -16.92 8.39
CA ARG A 364 28.28 -16.55 8.69
C ARG A 364 29.26 -17.24 7.74
N LYS A 365 29.05 -18.52 7.39
CA LYS A 365 29.89 -19.26 6.43
C LYS A 365 29.81 -18.66 5.02
N GLU A 366 28.63 -18.27 4.57
CA GLU A 366 28.44 -17.61 3.27
C GLU A 366 29.09 -16.23 3.24
N MET A 367 28.95 -15.46 4.34
CA MET A 367 29.62 -14.15 4.45
C MET A 367 31.15 -14.28 4.46
N ALA A 368 31.70 -15.26 5.18
CA ALA A 368 33.14 -15.54 5.14
C ALA A 368 33.61 -15.84 3.73
N LYS A 369 32.86 -16.69 2.98
CA LYS A 369 33.14 -17.03 1.59
C LYS A 369 33.09 -15.81 0.66
N LEU A 370 32.08 -14.93 0.84
CA LEU A 370 31.93 -13.69 0.09
C LEU A 370 33.09 -12.73 0.38
N VAL A 371 33.39 -12.47 1.66
CA VAL A 371 34.45 -11.53 2.08
C VAL A 371 35.82 -12.00 1.64
N THR A 372 36.13 -13.29 1.76
CA THR A 372 37.39 -13.87 1.24
C THR A 372 37.50 -13.65 -0.26
N HIS A 373 36.43 -13.84 -1.01
CA HIS A 373 36.42 -13.56 -2.44
C HIS A 373 36.57 -12.06 -2.74
N PHE A 374 35.89 -11.17 -2.00
CA PHE A 374 36.02 -9.73 -2.18
C PHE A 374 37.45 -9.24 -1.94
N LEU A 375 38.16 -9.84 -0.99
CA LEU A 375 39.58 -9.55 -0.74
C LEU A 375 40.48 -9.95 -1.91
N SER A 376 40.13 -10.98 -2.70
CA SER A 376 40.88 -11.39 -3.90
C SER A 376 40.62 -10.49 -5.12
N LEU A 377 39.61 -9.63 -5.08
CA LEU A 377 39.33 -8.65 -6.12
C LEU A 377 40.22 -7.43 -6.04
N SER A 378 40.18 -6.57 -7.05
CA SER A 378 40.92 -5.32 -7.11
C SER A 378 39.99 -4.14 -7.44
N GLY A 379 40.50 -2.93 -7.29
CA GLY A 379 39.79 -1.70 -7.66
C GLY A 379 38.48 -1.51 -6.92
N TRP A 380 37.48 -0.97 -7.62
CA TRP A 380 36.17 -0.64 -7.02
C TRP A 380 35.42 -1.86 -6.52
N GLU A 381 35.51 -3.01 -7.17
CA GLU A 381 34.77 -4.22 -6.80
C GLU A 381 35.16 -4.69 -5.39
N LYS A 382 36.47 -4.74 -5.11
CA LYS A 382 36.98 -5.07 -3.79
C LYS A 382 36.37 -4.17 -2.72
N TRP A 383 36.55 -2.87 -2.90
CA TRP A 383 36.23 -1.92 -1.83
C TRP A 383 34.72 -1.70 -1.66
N VAL A 384 33.94 -1.61 -2.73
CA VAL A 384 32.49 -1.47 -2.65
C VAL A 384 31.86 -2.63 -1.89
N PHE A 385 32.22 -3.89 -2.21
CA PHE A 385 31.62 -5.05 -1.54
C PHE A 385 32.10 -5.21 -0.09
N LEU A 386 33.34 -4.89 0.22
CA LEU A 386 33.83 -4.87 1.58
C LEU A 386 33.13 -3.78 2.41
N LEU A 387 33.02 -2.57 1.88
CA LEU A 387 32.30 -1.48 2.55
C LEU A 387 30.83 -1.85 2.82
N LEU A 388 30.12 -2.38 1.82
CA LEU A 388 28.73 -2.83 2.01
C LEU A 388 28.60 -3.92 3.08
N SER A 389 29.61 -4.79 3.21
CA SER A 389 29.60 -5.89 4.17
C SER A 389 29.88 -5.44 5.61
N TYR A 390 30.69 -4.39 5.80
CA TYR A 390 31.17 -3.95 7.12
C TYR A 390 30.53 -2.64 7.63
N THR A 391 29.72 -1.97 6.81
CA THR A 391 29.05 -0.71 7.22
C THR A 391 27.53 -0.82 7.23
N GLY A 392 26.96 -1.80 6.53
CA GLY A 392 25.52 -1.90 6.30
C GLY A 392 24.94 -0.72 5.51
N ALA A 393 25.75 0.12 4.88
CA ALA A 393 25.31 1.25 4.06
C ALA A 393 24.51 0.80 2.83
N ARG A 394 23.72 1.70 2.25
CA ARG A 394 23.01 1.42 1.00
C ARG A 394 23.98 1.46 -0.18
N ARG A 395 23.79 0.58 -1.16
CA ARG A 395 24.67 0.53 -2.35
C ARG A 395 24.81 1.88 -3.06
N GLY A 396 23.73 2.69 -3.09
CA GLY A 396 23.75 4.02 -3.70
C GLY A 396 24.54 5.04 -2.89
N GLU A 397 24.61 4.88 -1.58
CA GLU A 397 25.43 5.70 -0.70
C GLU A 397 26.91 5.41 -0.95
N ILE A 398 27.30 4.13 -0.98
CA ILE A 398 28.70 3.74 -1.26
C ILE A 398 29.12 4.11 -2.69
N ALA A 399 28.22 3.98 -3.68
CA ALA A 399 28.53 4.30 -5.08
C ALA A 399 28.82 5.80 -5.31
N LYS A 400 28.33 6.68 -4.44
CA LYS A 400 28.46 8.14 -4.54
C LYS A 400 29.51 8.74 -3.61
N LEU A 401 30.30 7.90 -2.93
CA LEU A 401 31.32 8.39 -2.03
C LEU A 401 32.41 9.15 -2.77
N ASN A 402 32.79 10.28 -2.19
CA ASN A 402 33.99 11.02 -2.57
C ASN A 402 35.15 10.66 -1.61
N ALA A 403 36.38 10.86 -2.05
CA ALA A 403 37.55 10.65 -1.19
C ALA A 403 37.53 11.55 0.08
N GLU A 404 36.92 12.73 -0.02
CA GLU A 404 36.78 13.70 1.09
C GLU A 404 35.71 13.27 2.12
N ASP A 405 34.82 12.32 1.77
CA ASP A 405 33.82 11.80 2.69
C ASP A 405 34.42 10.81 3.71
N ILE A 406 35.67 10.41 3.50
CA ILE A 406 36.46 9.60 4.46
C ILE A 406 37.22 10.55 5.36
N LYS A 407 36.80 10.62 6.62
CA LYS A 407 37.35 11.57 7.62
C LYS A 407 37.90 10.83 8.81
N PHE A 408 38.74 11.52 9.60
CA PHE A 408 39.25 11.04 10.86
C PHE A 408 38.58 11.80 12.01
N ASP A 409 38.25 11.09 13.06
CA ASP A 409 37.69 11.62 14.29
C ASP A 409 38.70 11.48 15.40
N ASP A 410 39.14 12.63 15.94
CA ASP A 410 40.19 12.69 16.98
C ASP A 410 39.70 12.12 18.31
N ASP A 411 38.41 12.27 18.65
CA ASP A 411 37.88 11.81 19.94
C ASP A 411 37.80 10.27 20.00
N SER A 412 37.30 9.62 18.95
CA SER A 412 37.25 8.16 18.89
C SER A 412 38.51 7.50 18.33
N GLN A 413 39.48 8.29 17.85
CA GLN A 413 40.70 7.83 17.15
C GLN A 413 40.38 6.86 16.01
N ARG A 414 39.32 7.19 15.20
CA ARG A 414 38.81 6.32 14.16
C ARG A 414 38.48 7.06 12.88
N TYR A 415 38.77 6.44 11.74
CA TYR A 415 38.24 6.87 10.46
C TYR A 415 36.77 6.54 10.34
N PHE A 416 36.02 7.40 9.65
CA PHE A 416 34.60 7.22 9.39
C PHE A 416 34.21 7.69 7.99
N ILE A 417 33.08 7.18 7.49
CA ILE A 417 32.42 7.62 6.26
C ILE A 417 31.34 8.63 6.63
N TYR A 418 31.39 9.81 6.07
CA TYR A 418 30.33 10.81 6.20
C TYR A 418 29.37 10.70 5.01
N ILE A 419 28.16 10.23 5.25
CA ILE A 419 27.07 10.20 4.26
C ILE A 419 26.39 11.57 4.29
N LYS A 420 26.73 12.43 3.32
CA LYS A 420 26.26 13.83 3.24
C LYS A 420 24.92 13.98 2.53
N GLU A 421 24.50 13.01 1.69
CA GLU A 421 23.27 13.03 0.94
C GLU A 421 22.47 11.75 1.16
N SER A 422 21.21 11.90 1.56
CA SER A 422 20.28 10.78 1.67
C SER A 422 18.85 11.21 1.35
N LYS A 423 17.98 10.23 1.09
CA LYS A 423 16.56 10.45 0.85
C LYS A 423 15.83 11.00 2.08
N THR A 424 16.33 10.68 3.27
CA THR A 424 15.76 11.10 4.56
C THR A 424 16.83 11.75 5.41
N GLU A 425 16.46 12.62 6.34
CA GLU A 425 17.38 13.30 7.25
C GLU A 425 18.18 12.28 8.10
N ALA A 426 17.52 11.24 8.59
CA ALA A 426 18.18 10.13 9.31
C ALA A 426 19.23 9.38 8.46
N GLY A 427 19.22 9.56 7.16
CA GLY A 427 20.22 8.97 6.28
C GLY A 427 21.53 9.75 6.23
N ILE A 428 21.56 11.03 6.60
CA ILE A 428 22.78 11.85 6.76
C ILE A 428 23.43 11.44 8.08
N ARG A 429 24.62 10.87 8.00
CA ARG A 429 25.24 10.26 9.20
C ARG A 429 26.72 9.96 9.02
N SER A 430 27.40 9.74 10.13
CA SER A 430 28.76 9.22 10.19
C SER A 430 28.73 7.71 10.47
N ILE A 431 29.49 6.92 9.71
CA ILE A 431 29.64 5.48 9.89
C ILE A 431 31.10 5.17 10.20
N PRO A 432 31.46 4.69 11.41
CA PRO A 432 32.82 4.31 11.70
C PRO A 432 33.35 3.26 10.72
N LEU A 433 34.61 3.38 10.32
CA LEU A 433 35.26 2.34 9.54
C LEU A 433 35.68 1.18 10.46
N HIS A 434 35.31 -0.02 10.09
CA HIS A 434 35.80 -1.22 10.77
C HIS A 434 37.30 -1.35 10.62
N ARG A 435 38.02 -1.75 11.68
CA ARG A 435 39.51 -1.83 11.70
C ARG A 435 40.06 -2.65 10.55
N LYS A 436 39.47 -3.80 10.25
CA LYS A 436 39.88 -4.65 9.13
C LYS A 436 39.89 -3.94 7.77
N LEU A 437 38.99 -2.98 7.53
CA LEU A 437 39.03 -2.21 6.27
C LEU A 437 40.30 -1.36 6.18
N VAL A 438 40.70 -0.78 7.28
CA VAL A 438 41.95 -0.01 7.37
C VAL A 438 43.17 -0.94 7.20
N ASP A 439 43.19 -2.06 7.93
CA ASP A 439 44.27 -3.07 7.88
C ASP A 439 44.44 -3.66 6.48
N TRP A 440 43.36 -3.82 5.73
CA TRP A 440 43.39 -4.30 4.33
C TRP A 440 43.79 -3.26 3.31
N GLY A 441 44.10 -2.01 3.76
CA GLY A 441 44.65 -0.95 2.93
C GLY A 441 43.62 -0.04 2.27
N PHE A 442 42.40 0.07 2.82
CA PHE A 442 41.37 0.98 2.28
C PHE A 442 41.83 2.43 2.21
N LEU A 443 42.53 2.93 3.24
CA LEU A 443 43.00 4.31 3.26
C LEU A 443 44.04 4.59 2.14
N GLY A 444 44.92 3.63 1.85
CA GLY A 444 45.83 3.73 0.71
C GLY A 444 45.11 3.78 -0.63
N PHE A 445 44.00 3.04 -0.75
CA PHE A 445 43.14 3.16 -1.92
C PHE A 445 42.51 4.55 -2.03
N VAL A 446 41.95 5.08 -0.95
CA VAL A 446 41.37 6.44 -0.90
C VAL A 446 42.40 7.49 -1.33
N GLU A 447 43.62 7.43 -0.77
CA GLU A 447 44.69 8.38 -1.08
C GLU A 447 45.10 8.28 -2.58
N SER A 448 45.17 7.08 -3.12
CA SER A 448 45.44 6.87 -4.55
C SER A 448 44.41 7.48 -5.49
N ARG A 449 43.19 7.74 -4.98
CA ARG A 449 42.13 8.40 -5.74
C ARG A 449 42.22 9.92 -5.71
N LYS A 450 42.62 10.51 -4.60
CA LYS A 450 42.84 11.95 -4.48
C LYS A 450 43.91 12.46 -5.47
N THR A 451 44.90 11.64 -5.73
CA THR A 451 46.05 12.03 -6.58
C THR A 451 45.78 11.82 -8.09
N LYS A 452 44.79 11.00 -8.47
CA LYS A 452 44.61 10.58 -9.87
C LYS A 452 43.48 11.28 -10.61
N SER A 453 42.59 12.01 -9.96
CA SER A 453 41.37 12.50 -10.60
C SER A 453 41.08 13.97 -10.25
N GLN A 454 40.72 14.76 -11.27
CA GLN A 454 40.06 16.06 -11.08
C GLN A 454 38.59 15.88 -10.61
N ILE A 455 38.09 14.64 -10.58
CA ILE A 455 36.76 14.26 -10.12
C ILE A 455 36.95 13.56 -8.78
N ASN A 456 36.37 14.12 -7.71
CA ASN A 456 36.51 13.62 -6.33
C ASN A 456 35.83 12.27 -6.06
N ASP A 457 35.18 11.66 -7.08
CA ASP A 457 34.49 10.37 -6.94
C ASP A 457 35.45 9.25 -6.56
N LEU A 458 35.14 8.52 -5.49
CA LEU A 458 35.94 7.39 -5.02
C LEU A 458 35.85 6.19 -5.97
N PHE A 459 34.73 6.02 -6.67
CA PHE A 459 34.42 4.87 -7.54
C PHE A 459 33.89 5.28 -8.92
N PRO A 460 34.60 6.09 -9.71
CA PRO A 460 34.13 6.58 -11.00
C PRO A 460 33.84 5.45 -12.02
N GLU A 461 34.51 4.30 -11.85
CA GLU A 461 34.34 3.15 -12.74
C GLU A 461 32.96 2.49 -12.65
N ILE A 462 32.19 2.75 -11.59
CA ILE A 462 30.85 2.17 -11.42
C ILE A 462 29.92 2.63 -12.56
N GLY A 463 30.00 3.90 -12.94
CA GLY A 463 29.18 4.52 -13.97
C GLY A 463 27.70 4.59 -13.58
N TYR A 464 27.04 3.46 -13.30
CA TYR A 464 25.65 3.40 -12.85
C TYR A 464 25.44 2.39 -11.71
N VAL A 465 24.67 2.76 -10.71
CA VAL A 465 24.51 2.02 -9.43
C VAL A 465 24.07 0.56 -9.60
N ASN A 466 23.28 0.25 -10.64
CA ASN A 466 22.84 -1.13 -10.90
C ASN A 466 23.97 -2.06 -11.32
N ARG A 467 25.12 -1.54 -11.76
CA ARG A 467 26.31 -2.36 -12.06
C ARG A 467 26.76 -3.13 -10.82
N ILE A 468 26.75 -2.51 -9.65
CA ILE A 468 27.07 -3.20 -8.37
C ILE A 468 26.19 -4.44 -8.17
N SER A 469 24.88 -4.32 -8.46
CA SER A 469 23.97 -5.46 -8.29
C SER A 469 24.22 -6.57 -9.32
N LYS A 470 24.53 -6.22 -10.56
CA LYS A 470 24.86 -7.20 -11.63
C LYS A 470 26.14 -7.95 -11.30
N THR A 471 27.20 -7.23 -10.93
CA THR A 471 28.49 -7.83 -10.53
C THR A 471 28.32 -8.72 -9.30
N PHE A 472 27.55 -8.28 -8.29
CA PHE A 472 27.28 -9.09 -7.10
C PHE A 472 26.59 -10.41 -7.43
N ILE A 473 25.59 -10.40 -8.33
CA ILE A 473 24.90 -11.62 -8.77
C ILE A 473 25.90 -12.59 -9.42
N GLN A 474 26.76 -12.11 -10.29
CA GLN A 474 27.80 -12.94 -10.92
C GLN A 474 28.76 -13.56 -9.89
N ILE A 475 29.18 -12.78 -8.87
CA ILE A 475 30.04 -13.27 -7.79
C ILE A 475 29.30 -14.33 -6.97
N ARG A 476 28.08 -14.05 -6.53
CA ARG A 476 27.25 -14.98 -5.77
C ARG A 476 27.08 -16.32 -6.49
N ASP A 477 26.74 -16.27 -7.78
CA ASP A 477 26.49 -17.46 -8.59
C ASP A 477 27.79 -18.25 -8.82
N ARG A 478 28.92 -17.56 -9.07
CA ARG A 478 30.27 -18.19 -9.17
C ARG A 478 30.62 -18.90 -7.86
N LEU A 479 30.29 -18.32 -6.71
CA LEU A 479 30.52 -18.93 -5.41
C LEU A 479 29.49 -20.01 -5.04
N LYS A 480 28.54 -20.30 -5.93
CA LYS A 480 27.45 -21.27 -5.73
C LYS A 480 26.65 -20.99 -4.44
N ILE A 481 26.41 -19.71 -4.14
CA ILE A 481 25.55 -19.30 -3.02
C ILE A 481 24.12 -19.19 -3.55
N PRO A 482 23.14 -19.89 -2.95
CA PRO A 482 21.76 -19.91 -3.46
C PRO A 482 21.15 -18.50 -3.57
N PRO A 483 20.40 -18.19 -4.65
CA PRO A 483 19.78 -16.88 -4.87
C PRO A 483 18.61 -16.60 -3.92
N VAL A 484 18.13 -17.63 -3.22
CA VAL A 484 17.08 -17.55 -2.21
C VAL A 484 17.54 -18.19 -0.90
N SER A 485 17.05 -17.69 0.23
CA SER A 485 17.27 -18.32 1.53
C SER A 485 16.40 -19.59 1.66
N PHE A 486 16.64 -20.40 2.68
CA PHE A 486 15.79 -21.58 2.94
C PHE A 486 14.32 -21.21 3.23
N LYS A 487 14.05 -19.97 3.64
CA LYS A 487 12.69 -19.40 3.81
C LYS A 487 12.09 -18.85 2.51
N GLY A 488 12.73 -19.04 1.35
CA GLY A 488 12.26 -18.52 0.07
C GLY A 488 12.55 -17.03 -0.17
N ASN A 489 13.21 -16.32 0.74
CA ASN A 489 13.50 -14.89 0.58
C ASN A 489 14.67 -14.66 -0.39
N ARG A 490 14.52 -13.70 -1.30
CA ARG A 490 15.55 -13.36 -2.31
C ARG A 490 16.83 -12.84 -1.66
N ARG A 491 17.98 -13.26 -2.19
CA ARG A 491 19.31 -12.83 -1.78
C ARG A 491 19.98 -12.03 -2.88
N VAL A 492 20.17 -10.76 -2.64
CA VAL A 492 20.74 -9.76 -3.56
C VAL A 492 21.81 -8.94 -2.83
N VAL A 493 22.45 -8.00 -3.51
CA VAL A 493 23.44 -7.12 -2.85
C VAL A 493 22.88 -6.41 -1.61
N HIS A 494 21.59 -6.03 -1.61
CA HIS A 494 20.96 -5.43 -0.43
C HIS A 494 20.85 -6.38 0.77
N SER A 495 20.95 -7.69 0.52
CA SER A 495 21.01 -8.70 1.59
C SER A 495 22.28 -8.61 2.44
N LEU A 496 23.36 -8.01 1.94
CA LEU A 496 24.55 -7.71 2.76
C LEU A 496 24.18 -6.78 3.91
N ARG A 497 23.41 -5.74 3.63
CA ARG A 497 22.90 -4.83 4.68
C ARG A 497 21.94 -5.53 5.65
N HIS A 498 21.02 -6.38 5.17
CA HIS A 498 20.18 -7.17 6.04
C HIS A 498 20.99 -8.09 6.95
N THR A 499 22.04 -8.71 6.42
CA THR A 499 22.94 -9.57 7.17
C THR A 499 23.73 -8.79 8.22
N PHE A 500 24.24 -7.59 7.87
CA PHE A 500 24.87 -6.68 8.81
C PHE A 500 23.95 -6.34 9.98
N ILE A 501 22.72 -5.86 9.68
CA ILE A 501 21.73 -5.48 10.71
C ILE A 501 21.41 -6.67 11.62
N THR A 502 21.09 -7.85 11.04
CA THR A 502 20.76 -9.05 11.83
C THR A 502 21.93 -9.49 12.73
N ASN A 503 23.17 -9.43 12.21
CA ASN A 503 24.36 -9.78 13.00
C ASN A 503 24.62 -8.76 14.12
N ALA A 504 24.52 -7.46 13.82
CA ALA A 504 24.67 -6.42 14.82
C ALA A 504 23.61 -6.54 15.93
N GLN A 505 22.33 -6.78 15.57
CA GLN A 505 21.25 -6.96 16.53
C GLN A 505 21.45 -8.15 17.46
N SER A 506 22.12 -9.21 16.99
CA SER A 506 22.42 -10.38 17.85
C SER A 506 23.53 -10.13 18.86
N LYS A 507 24.33 -9.07 18.69
CA LYS A 507 25.52 -8.80 19.51
C LYS A 507 25.44 -7.48 20.30
N VAL A 508 24.70 -6.50 19.79
CA VAL A 508 24.58 -5.16 20.36
C VAL A 508 23.16 -4.97 20.88
N GLY A 509 23.03 -4.76 22.21
CA GLY A 509 21.73 -4.63 22.87
C GLY A 509 20.99 -3.32 22.54
N ASN A 510 21.68 -2.26 22.10
CA ASN A 510 21.06 -0.98 21.78
C ASN A 510 20.73 -0.86 20.29
N VAL A 511 19.46 -1.06 19.96
CA VAL A 511 18.94 -0.98 18.59
C VAL A 511 19.09 0.42 17.97
N ASN A 512 19.06 1.48 18.78
CA ASN A 512 19.17 2.86 18.29
C ASN A 512 20.54 3.13 17.68
N LEU A 513 21.63 2.58 18.27
CA LEU A 513 22.97 2.69 17.70
C LEU A 513 23.05 2.03 16.32
N ILE A 514 22.40 0.85 16.16
CA ILE A 514 22.35 0.15 14.88
C ILE A 514 21.54 0.97 13.87
N GLN A 515 20.41 1.54 14.28
CA GLN A 515 19.57 2.38 13.42
C GLN A 515 20.33 3.60 12.92
N GLN A 516 21.12 4.27 13.79
CA GLN A 516 21.95 5.39 13.39
C GLN A 516 23.03 4.98 12.39
N VAL A 517 23.77 3.88 12.65
CA VAL A 517 24.80 3.40 11.72
C VAL A 517 24.22 3.12 10.34
N VAL A 518 23.06 2.45 10.28
CA VAL A 518 22.45 2.09 9.00
C VAL A 518 21.56 3.19 8.40
N GLY A 519 21.22 4.25 9.12
CA GLY A 519 20.35 5.34 8.66
C GLY A 519 18.90 4.87 8.47
N HIS A 520 18.33 4.28 9.51
CA HIS A 520 16.89 4.06 9.65
C HIS A 520 16.31 5.19 10.49
N GLU A 521 15.11 5.64 10.12
CA GLU A 521 14.35 6.54 10.99
C GLU A 521 14.06 5.84 12.32
N HIS A 522 14.27 6.54 13.40
CA HIS A 522 13.89 6.03 14.71
C HIS A 522 12.36 5.94 14.76
N SER A 523 11.83 4.80 15.16
CA SER A 523 10.40 4.70 15.49
C SER A 523 10.13 5.64 16.66
N LYS A 524 9.13 6.52 16.53
CA LYS A 524 8.71 7.48 17.55
C LYS A 524 8.25 6.72 18.81
N ILE A 525 9.14 6.47 19.73
CA ILE A 525 8.83 5.84 21.03
C ILE A 525 9.11 6.91 22.10
N GLY A 526 8.05 7.66 22.47
CA GLY A 526 8.00 8.53 23.62
C GLY A 526 8.78 9.86 23.53
N GLN A 527 8.55 10.72 24.51
CA GLN A 527 9.13 12.08 24.60
C GLN A 527 10.66 12.10 24.78
N THR A 528 11.27 11.03 25.27
CA THR A 528 12.72 10.95 25.52
C THR A 528 13.55 11.01 24.21
N GLN A 529 12.96 10.68 23.06
CA GLN A 529 13.63 10.74 21.75
C GLN A 529 13.78 12.16 21.19
N VAL A 530 13.01 13.13 21.67
CA VAL A 530 13.13 14.53 21.24
C VAL A 530 14.47 15.14 21.66
N TYR A 531 15.12 14.57 22.66
CA TYR A 531 16.39 15.06 23.22
C TYR A 531 17.63 14.26 22.78
N THR A 532 17.49 13.12 22.10
CA THR A 532 18.62 12.32 21.62
C THR A 532 18.86 12.64 20.15
N THR A 533 19.62 13.69 19.87
CA THR A 533 19.84 14.17 18.50
C THR A 533 20.74 13.25 17.67
N THR A 534 21.87 12.80 18.21
CA THR A 534 22.80 11.84 17.55
C THR A 534 23.72 11.23 18.61
N PHE A 535 24.05 9.96 18.46
CA PHE A 535 25.11 9.36 19.28
C PHE A 535 26.49 9.75 18.73
N GLU A 536 27.44 9.94 19.61
CA GLU A 536 28.83 10.17 19.27
C GLU A 536 29.44 8.99 18.51
N LEU A 537 30.46 9.25 17.71
CA LEU A 537 31.09 8.23 16.89
C LEU A 537 31.65 7.08 17.72
N SER A 538 32.18 7.40 18.91
CA SER A 538 32.70 6.45 19.91
C SER A 538 31.67 5.39 20.30
N ALA A 539 30.42 5.78 20.52
CA ALA A 539 29.33 4.86 20.85
C ALA A 539 28.98 3.92 19.67
N LEU A 540 29.12 4.39 18.43
CA LEU A 540 28.82 3.62 17.22
C LEU A 540 29.87 2.55 16.91
N LEU A 541 31.09 2.64 17.52
CA LEU A 541 32.13 1.63 17.34
C LEU A 541 31.67 0.24 17.77
N SER A 542 30.87 0.16 18.84
CA SER A 542 30.32 -1.11 19.33
C SER A 542 29.53 -1.85 18.29
N VAL A 543 28.82 -1.14 17.39
CA VAL A 543 28.04 -1.72 16.30
C VAL A 543 28.96 -2.25 15.21
N VAL A 544 29.90 -1.42 14.75
CA VAL A 544 30.75 -1.76 13.59
C VAL A 544 31.76 -2.83 13.97
N ASP A 545 32.42 -2.69 15.11
CA ASP A 545 33.43 -3.63 15.58
C ASP A 545 32.86 -4.99 16.04
N SER A 546 31.51 -5.08 16.24
CA SER A 546 30.83 -6.35 16.47
C SER A 546 30.83 -7.27 15.24
N ILE A 547 31.10 -6.74 14.06
CA ILE A 547 31.00 -7.44 12.79
C ILE A 547 32.24 -8.27 12.53
N GLU A 548 32.10 -9.59 12.57
CA GLU A 548 33.18 -10.55 12.34
C GLU A 548 32.73 -11.57 11.28
N TRP A 549 33.14 -11.34 10.04
CA TRP A 549 32.86 -12.28 8.94
C TRP A 549 33.97 -13.32 8.77
N ILE A 550 35.24 -12.92 8.97
CA ILE A 550 36.47 -13.73 8.88
C ILE A 550 37.43 -13.35 10.00
#